data_6e5f0f68268b3c6af2a122b5e2d44049
#
_entry.id   6e5f0f68268b3c6af2a122b5e2d44049
#
_cell.length_a   1.000
_cell.length_b   1.000
_cell.length_c   1.000
_cell.angle_alpha   90.00
_cell.angle_beta   90.00
_cell.angle_gamma   90.00
#
_symmetry.space_group_name_H-M   'P 1'
#
loop_
_entity.id
_entity.type
_entity.pdbx_description
1 polymer ?
#
loop_
_entity_poly.entity_id
_entity_poly.type
_entity_poly.pdbx_seq_one_letter_code
_entity_poly.pdbx_strand_id
1 'polypeptide(L)'
;TPHIDRLAASGVRFDRAYNQLPLCNPTRASVMTGLRPDTIKVYDLDRHFRDEVPKAVTLSQTFMRNGWWAGRVGKIYHYNVPASIGTDGFDDPPSWQKTVNPKGRDKADEALIFNAEPHRKISGALSWLAAEGADEEQTDGMITTEAIKLMASKRGKPFFLGVGFFRPHTPYVAPKKYFAMYPLKDMRLPYAPKGDRDDIPTAAFAHNNPVPHYSLDELTCRKALQAYYATISFVDAQVGRLMVALERLKLADNTIVVLWSDHGYHLGEHN
;
A
#
# COMPACT_ATOMS: atom_id res chain seq x y z
N THR A 1 15.86 -1.13 -0.91
CA THR A 1 14.91 -0.16 -1.50
C THR A 1 15.68 1.01 -2.13
N PRO A 2 16.53 0.76 -3.17
CA PRO A 2 17.46 1.78 -3.66
C PRO A 2 16.77 3.03 -4.24
N HIS A 3 15.55 2.92 -4.75
CA HIS A 3 14.83 4.07 -5.31
C HIS A 3 14.14 4.89 -4.22
N ILE A 4 13.53 4.25 -3.24
CA ILE A 4 12.94 4.91 -2.07
C ILE A 4 14.05 5.54 -1.23
N ASP A 5 15.18 4.86 -1.05
CA ASP A 5 16.34 5.37 -0.31
C ASP A 5 16.93 6.63 -1.00
N ARG A 6 16.98 6.64 -2.34
CA ARG A 6 17.40 7.83 -3.10
C ARG A 6 16.42 8.99 -2.92
N LEU A 7 15.11 8.72 -2.95
CA LEU A 7 14.10 9.74 -2.68
C LEU A 7 14.27 10.32 -1.27
N ALA A 8 14.46 9.46 -0.26
CA ALA A 8 14.73 9.89 1.11
C ALA A 8 16.00 10.74 1.24
N ALA A 9 17.07 10.35 0.53
CA ALA A 9 18.34 11.08 0.53
C ALA A 9 18.26 12.44 -0.19
N SER A 10 17.29 12.63 -1.09
CA SER A 10 17.09 13.89 -1.84
C SER A 10 16.17 14.88 -1.14
N GLY A 11 15.60 14.53 0.00
CA GLY A 11 14.60 15.35 0.68
C GLY A 11 14.63 15.23 2.19
N VAL A 12 13.47 15.24 2.80
CA VAL A 12 13.29 15.13 4.26
C VAL A 12 12.62 13.80 4.58
N ARG A 13 13.26 13.00 5.44
CA ARG A 13 12.72 11.78 6.00
C ARG A 13 12.22 12.02 7.42
N PHE A 14 10.96 11.66 7.66
CA PHE A 14 10.33 11.76 8.98
C PHE A 14 10.44 10.41 9.70
N ASP A 15 11.40 10.27 10.60
CA ASP A 15 11.65 9.01 11.31
C ASP A 15 10.60 8.70 12.39
N ARG A 16 9.80 9.68 12.77
CA ARG A 16 8.75 9.57 13.80
C ARG A 16 7.39 10.02 13.28
N ALA A 17 7.01 9.53 12.09
CA ALA A 17 5.67 9.72 11.55
C ALA A 17 4.76 8.58 12.01
N TYR A 18 3.66 8.92 12.67
CA TYR A 18 2.71 7.95 13.23
C TYR A 18 1.36 8.08 12.55
N ASN A 19 0.71 6.96 12.25
CA ASN A 19 -0.67 6.96 11.79
C ASN A 19 -1.63 7.19 12.97
N GLN A 20 -2.87 7.58 12.66
CA GLN A 20 -3.87 7.85 13.68
C GLN A 20 -4.56 6.57 14.19
N LEU A 21 -4.63 5.53 13.37
CA LEU A 21 -5.15 4.22 13.69
C LEU A 21 -4.52 3.21 12.71
N PRO A 22 -3.84 2.13 13.14
CA PRO A 22 -3.13 1.21 12.25
C PRO A 22 -4.07 0.27 11.48
N LEU A 23 -5.01 0.85 10.72
CA LEU A 23 -5.99 0.18 9.89
C LEU A 23 -6.24 1.01 8.63
N CYS A 24 -6.38 0.37 7.47
CA CYS A 24 -6.40 1.05 6.17
C CYS A 24 -7.42 2.17 6.07
N ASN A 25 -8.73 1.89 6.28
CA ASN A 25 -9.78 2.89 6.08
C ASN A 25 -9.66 4.12 7.00
N PRO A 26 -9.54 3.96 8.33
CA PRO A 26 -9.41 5.10 9.24
C PRO A 26 -8.17 5.95 8.94
N THR A 27 -7.00 5.32 8.72
CA THR A 27 -5.77 6.06 8.40
C THR A 27 -5.91 6.85 7.11
N ARG A 28 -6.42 6.22 6.05
CA ARG A 28 -6.56 6.85 4.73
C ARG A 28 -7.57 7.99 4.75
N ALA A 29 -8.72 7.79 5.41
CA ALA A 29 -9.71 8.84 5.64
C ALA A 29 -9.11 10.01 6.43
N SER A 30 -8.33 9.74 7.49
CA SER A 30 -7.65 10.77 8.28
C SER A 30 -6.63 11.56 7.46
N VAL A 31 -5.79 10.89 6.66
CA VAL A 31 -4.80 11.55 5.80
C VAL A 31 -5.48 12.45 4.78
N MET A 32 -6.55 11.97 4.14
CA MET A 32 -7.21 12.71 3.09
C MET A 32 -8.08 13.86 3.62
N THR A 33 -8.60 13.78 4.84
CA THR A 33 -9.44 14.82 5.44
C THR A 33 -8.70 15.75 6.39
N GLY A 34 -7.53 15.35 6.89
CA GLY A 34 -6.83 16.05 7.97
C GLY A 34 -7.52 15.93 9.33
N LEU A 35 -8.53 15.04 9.46
CA LEU A 35 -9.32 14.87 10.66
C LEU A 35 -8.98 13.54 11.36
N ARG A 36 -9.05 13.52 12.68
CA ARG A 36 -8.82 12.31 13.46
C ARG A 36 -9.98 11.31 13.30
N PRO A 37 -9.74 10.00 13.48
CA PRO A 37 -10.77 8.97 13.48
C PRO A 37 -11.94 9.29 14.43
N ASP A 38 -11.67 9.87 15.59
CA ASP A 38 -12.69 10.30 16.55
C ASP A 38 -13.64 11.38 15.99
N THR A 39 -13.15 12.23 15.11
CA THR A 39 -13.98 13.28 14.46
C THR A 39 -14.78 12.72 13.31
N ILE A 40 -14.15 11.85 12.47
CA ILE A 40 -14.82 11.27 11.31
C ILE A 40 -15.59 9.98 11.62
N LYS A 41 -15.52 9.47 12.86
CA LYS A 41 -16.15 8.24 13.37
C LYS A 41 -15.85 7.00 12.53
N VAL A 42 -14.68 6.94 11.91
CA VAL A 42 -14.22 5.81 11.10
C VAL A 42 -13.20 5.03 11.91
N TYR A 43 -13.58 3.84 12.38
CA TYR A 43 -12.74 2.94 13.19
C TYR A 43 -12.62 1.54 12.57
N ASP A 44 -13.32 1.30 11.47
CA ASP A 44 -13.44 0.01 10.78
C ASP A 44 -13.18 0.15 9.27
N LEU A 45 -13.41 -0.92 8.52
CA LEU A 45 -13.21 -0.96 7.07
C LEU A 45 -14.47 -0.65 6.25
N ASP A 46 -15.63 -0.49 6.90
CA ASP A 46 -16.93 -0.49 6.24
C ASP A 46 -17.64 0.88 6.27
N ARG A 47 -17.24 1.78 7.19
CA ARG A 47 -17.84 3.12 7.32
C ARG A 47 -17.12 4.13 6.42
N HIS A 48 -17.92 4.88 5.64
CA HIS A 48 -17.38 5.99 4.85
C HIS A 48 -17.36 7.29 5.69
N PHE A 49 -16.27 8.07 5.61
CA PHE A 49 -16.14 9.30 6.38
C PHE A 49 -17.21 10.36 6.03
N ARG A 50 -17.76 10.32 4.80
CA ARG A 50 -18.84 11.23 4.38
C ARG A 50 -20.15 11.03 5.15
N ASP A 51 -20.35 9.87 5.76
CA ASP A 51 -21.55 9.61 6.57
C ASP A 51 -21.60 10.51 7.80
N GLU A 52 -20.45 10.82 8.39
CA GLU A 52 -20.35 11.67 9.60
C GLU A 52 -19.98 13.12 9.26
N VAL A 53 -19.10 13.31 8.27
CA VAL A 53 -18.58 14.63 7.89
C VAL A 53 -18.78 14.91 6.39
N PRO A 54 -20.06 15.01 5.93
CA PRO A 54 -20.37 15.08 4.50
C PRO A 54 -19.76 16.30 3.79
N LYS A 55 -19.47 17.37 4.53
CA LYS A 55 -18.90 18.62 4.02
C LYS A 55 -17.38 18.71 4.17
N ALA A 56 -16.71 17.66 4.69
CA ALA A 56 -15.27 17.67 4.84
C ALA A 56 -14.58 17.94 3.50
N VAL A 57 -13.59 18.82 3.52
CA VAL A 57 -12.78 19.15 2.36
C VAL A 57 -11.55 18.27 2.40
N THR A 58 -11.38 17.44 1.38
CA THR A 58 -10.22 16.56 1.30
C THR A 58 -8.99 17.28 0.77
N LEU A 59 -7.81 16.69 0.99
CA LEU A 59 -6.54 17.21 0.51
C LEU A 59 -6.60 17.52 -1.00
N SER A 60 -7.06 16.59 -1.80
CA SER A 60 -7.20 16.77 -3.26
C SER A 60 -8.22 17.84 -3.61
N GLN A 61 -9.34 17.96 -2.88
CA GLN A 61 -10.30 19.03 -3.05
C GLN A 61 -9.71 20.41 -2.72
N THR A 62 -8.80 20.49 -1.75
CA THR A 62 -8.09 21.74 -1.44
C THR A 62 -7.28 22.21 -2.66
N PHE A 63 -6.58 21.31 -3.32
CA PHE A 63 -5.87 21.62 -4.57
C PHE A 63 -6.84 22.03 -5.68
N MET A 64 -7.96 21.31 -5.88
CA MET A 64 -8.95 21.67 -6.90
C MET A 64 -9.57 23.03 -6.68
N ARG A 65 -9.88 23.41 -5.43
CA ARG A 65 -10.40 24.73 -5.07
C ARG A 65 -9.42 25.88 -5.37
N ASN A 66 -8.13 25.56 -5.47
CA ASN A 66 -7.08 26.50 -5.83
C ASN A 66 -6.65 26.39 -7.31
N GLY A 67 -7.50 25.84 -8.18
CA GLY A 67 -7.28 25.79 -9.62
C GLY A 67 -6.36 24.67 -10.11
N TRP A 68 -5.98 23.73 -9.26
CA TRP A 68 -5.18 22.57 -9.64
C TRP A 68 -6.07 21.45 -10.19
N TRP A 69 -5.54 20.71 -11.13
CA TRP A 69 -6.16 19.44 -11.51
C TRP A 69 -5.81 18.38 -10.50
N ALA A 70 -6.79 17.56 -10.08
CA ALA A 70 -6.56 16.44 -9.17
C ALA A 70 -7.04 15.12 -9.77
N GLY A 71 -6.15 14.12 -9.73
CA GLY A 71 -6.47 12.75 -10.14
C GLY A 71 -5.78 11.72 -9.29
N ARG A 72 -6.25 10.47 -9.40
CA ARG A 72 -5.61 9.32 -8.78
C ARG A 72 -5.50 8.13 -9.70
N VAL A 73 -4.51 7.29 -9.41
CA VAL A 73 -4.35 5.96 -10.00
C VAL A 73 -4.16 4.96 -8.87
N GLY A 74 -4.98 3.90 -8.84
CA GLY A 74 -4.90 2.84 -7.83
C GLY A 74 -5.44 3.23 -6.45
N LYS A 75 -4.90 2.61 -5.40
CA LYS A 75 -5.43 2.64 -4.03
C LYS A 75 -5.02 3.89 -3.25
N ILE A 76 -5.89 4.89 -3.17
CA ILE A 76 -5.73 6.03 -2.26
C ILE A 76 -6.64 5.86 -1.03
N TYR A 77 -7.93 5.71 -1.21
CA TYR A 77 -8.86 5.29 -0.15
C TYR A 77 -8.82 3.77 0.07
N HIS A 78 -9.73 3.25 0.89
CA HIS A 78 -9.73 1.83 1.21
C HIS A 78 -10.18 0.93 0.03
N TYR A 79 -9.57 -0.23 -0.07
CA TYR A 79 -9.92 -1.30 -1.00
C TYR A 79 -9.89 -2.66 -0.29
N ASN A 80 -10.88 -3.47 -0.52
CA ASN A 80 -10.85 -4.90 -0.16
C ASN A 80 -9.93 -5.63 -1.13
N VAL A 81 -8.68 -5.84 -0.74
CA VAL A 81 -7.64 -6.49 -1.58
C VAL A 81 -7.72 -8.02 -1.41
N PRO A 82 -7.71 -8.80 -2.47
CA PRO A 82 -7.64 -8.44 -3.88
C PRO A 82 -9.01 -8.20 -4.55
N ALA A 83 -10.13 -8.39 -3.83
CA ALA A 83 -11.48 -8.40 -4.42
C ALA A 83 -11.82 -7.13 -5.20
N SER A 84 -11.46 -5.96 -4.66
CA SER A 84 -11.77 -4.65 -5.27
C SER A 84 -10.73 -4.14 -6.28
N ILE A 85 -9.67 -4.90 -6.58
CA ILE A 85 -8.71 -4.51 -7.62
C ILE A 85 -9.41 -4.36 -8.97
N GLY A 86 -9.21 -3.24 -9.64
CA GLY A 86 -9.87 -2.91 -10.91
C GLY A 86 -11.23 -2.23 -10.76
N THR A 87 -11.64 -1.89 -9.55
CA THR A 87 -12.88 -1.13 -9.25
C THR A 87 -12.54 0.20 -8.58
N ASP A 88 -13.54 1.02 -8.27
CA ASP A 88 -13.34 2.25 -7.49
C ASP A 88 -13.03 1.99 -6.00
N GLY A 89 -13.27 0.77 -5.50
CA GLY A 89 -13.09 0.46 -4.09
C GLY A 89 -14.03 1.30 -3.21
N PHE A 90 -13.52 1.74 -2.06
CA PHE A 90 -14.26 2.59 -1.13
C PHE A 90 -13.84 4.06 -1.28
N ASP A 91 -13.89 4.56 -2.54
CA ASP A 91 -13.41 5.87 -2.94
C ASP A 91 -14.31 7.02 -2.51
N ASP A 92 -13.80 8.23 -2.65
CA ASP A 92 -14.55 9.49 -2.52
C ASP A 92 -14.59 10.22 -3.87
N PRO A 93 -15.60 9.97 -4.72
CA PRO A 93 -15.66 10.56 -6.07
C PRO A 93 -15.49 12.09 -6.10
N PRO A 94 -16.05 12.88 -5.15
CA PRO A 94 -15.83 14.33 -5.13
C PRO A 94 -14.37 14.78 -4.95
N SER A 95 -13.50 13.88 -4.49
CA SER A 95 -12.07 14.16 -4.30
C SER A 95 -11.28 14.22 -5.62
N TRP A 96 -11.84 13.81 -6.75
CA TRP A 96 -11.09 13.59 -7.99
C TRP A 96 -11.81 14.08 -9.24
N GLN A 97 -11.04 14.62 -10.18
CA GLN A 97 -11.50 14.90 -11.53
C GLN A 97 -11.23 13.73 -12.48
N LYS A 98 -10.34 12.83 -12.08
CA LYS A 98 -10.00 11.61 -12.83
C LYS A 98 -9.57 10.51 -11.88
N THR A 99 -10.16 9.33 -12.07
CA THR A 99 -9.75 8.09 -11.40
C THR A 99 -9.36 7.05 -12.45
N VAL A 100 -8.33 6.26 -12.14
CA VAL A 100 -7.90 5.14 -12.97
C VAL A 100 -7.65 3.94 -12.06
N ASN A 101 -8.30 2.82 -12.37
CA ASN A 101 -8.25 1.59 -11.56
C ASN A 101 -7.70 0.44 -12.41
N PRO A 102 -6.39 0.32 -12.59
CA PRO A 102 -5.82 -0.79 -13.33
C PRO A 102 -6.13 -2.14 -12.70
N LYS A 103 -6.20 -3.15 -13.55
CA LYS A 103 -6.38 -4.54 -13.16
C LYS A 103 -5.42 -5.39 -13.98
N GLY A 104 -4.37 -5.84 -13.36
CA GLY A 104 -3.29 -6.56 -13.99
C GLY A 104 -3.42 -8.09 -13.87
N ARG A 105 -2.36 -8.74 -14.29
CA ARG A 105 -2.21 -10.18 -14.29
C ARG A 105 -2.31 -10.79 -12.90
N ASP A 106 -1.75 -10.14 -11.88
CA ASP A 106 -1.84 -10.56 -10.48
C ASP A 106 -3.30 -10.75 -10.00
N LYS A 107 -4.24 -10.01 -10.60
CA LYS A 107 -5.68 -10.22 -10.35
C LYS A 107 -6.25 -11.33 -11.23
N ALA A 108 -5.80 -11.46 -12.47
CA ALA A 108 -6.24 -12.54 -13.36
C ALA A 108 -5.80 -13.92 -12.86
N ASP A 109 -4.59 -14.00 -12.31
CA ASP A 109 -3.96 -15.20 -11.77
C ASP A 109 -4.31 -15.44 -10.28
N GLU A 110 -5.35 -14.80 -9.73
CA GLU A 110 -5.74 -14.87 -8.31
C GLU A 110 -5.95 -16.31 -7.82
N ALA A 111 -6.44 -17.20 -8.67
CA ALA A 111 -6.64 -18.61 -8.35
C ALA A 111 -5.33 -19.38 -8.08
N LEU A 112 -4.18 -18.84 -8.51
CA LEU A 112 -2.86 -19.44 -8.28
C LEU A 112 -2.22 -19.00 -6.95
N ILE A 113 -2.85 -18.08 -6.21
CA ILE A 113 -2.33 -17.57 -4.95
C ILE A 113 -2.33 -18.69 -3.92
N PHE A 114 -1.16 -18.99 -3.36
CA PHE A 114 -1.04 -19.87 -2.21
C PHE A 114 -1.66 -19.21 -0.98
N ASN A 115 -2.48 -19.94 -0.25
CA ASN A 115 -3.08 -19.50 1.00
C ASN A 115 -2.61 -20.41 2.14
N ALA A 116 -1.87 -19.86 3.10
CA ALA A 116 -1.37 -20.60 4.25
C ALA A 116 -2.48 -21.03 5.22
N GLU A 117 -3.66 -20.37 5.16
CA GLU A 117 -4.83 -20.69 5.98
C GLU A 117 -6.06 -20.86 5.07
N PRO A 118 -6.24 -22.04 4.43
CA PRO A 118 -7.28 -22.26 3.42
C PRO A 118 -8.72 -22.01 3.88
N HIS A 119 -8.97 -22.04 5.18
CA HIS A 119 -10.28 -21.72 5.78
C HIS A 119 -10.57 -20.22 5.87
N ARG A 120 -9.58 -19.35 5.64
CA ARG A 120 -9.72 -17.91 5.57
C ARG A 120 -9.65 -17.42 4.13
N LYS A 121 -10.20 -16.22 3.89
CA LYS A 121 -10.01 -15.52 2.61
C LYS A 121 -8.53 -15.12 2.46
N ILE A 122 -8.01 -15.12 1.24
CA ILE A 122 -6.62 -14.74 0.92
C ILE A 122 -6.26 -13.31 1.36
N SER A 123 -7.23 -12.44 1.58
CA SER A 123 -7.04 -11.09 2.13
C SER A 123 -6.84 -11.06 3.65
N GLY A 124 -7.27 -12.09 4.34
CA GLY A 124 -7.22 -12.20 5.81
C GLY A 124 -6.23 -13.26 6.31
N ALA A 125 -5.46 -13.85 5.41
CA ALA A 125 -4.47 -14.86 5.72
C ALA A 125 -3.12 -14.52 5.10
N LEU A 126 -2.04 -15.16 5.60
CA LEU A 126 -0.76 -15.13 4.91
C LEU A 126 -0.91 -15.85 3.58
N SER A 127 -0.78 -15.11 2.50
CA SER A 127 -1.00 -15.61 1.14
C SER A 127 -0.08 -14.91 0.16
N TRP A 128 0.42 -15.62 -0.84
CA TRP A 128 1.39 -15.07 -1.78
C TRP A 128 1.39 -15.78 -3.14
N LEU A 129 1.99 -15.10 -4.12
CA LEU A 129 2.25 -15.65 -5.45
C LEU A 129 3.51 -15.02 -6.03
N ALA A 130 4.47 -15.84 -6.43
CA ALA A 130 5.54 -15.46 -7.32
C ALA A 130 4.99 -15.46 -8.75
N ALA A 131 4.49 -14.30 -9.19
CA ALA A 131 3.73 -14.18 -10.43
C ALA A 131 4.63 -14.28 -11.67
N GLU A 132 4.06 -14.81 -12.74
CA GLU A 132 4.65 -14.74 -14.07
C GLU A 132 4.49 -13.33 -14.67
N GLY A 133 5.25 -13.04 -15.73
CA GLY A 133 5.15 -11.82 -16.51
C GLY A 133 6.04 -10.68 -16.01
N ALA A 134 6.01 -9.59 -16.78
CA ALA A 134 6.77 -8.38 -16.50
C ALA A 134 6.09 -7.50 -15.43
N ASP A 135 6.83 -6.50 -14.95
CA ASP A 135 6.30 -5.53 -13.99
C ASP A 135 5.05 -4.83 -14.51
N GLU A 136 5.06 -4.44 -15.79
CA GLU A 136 3.99 -3.70 -16.46
C GLU A 136 2.70 -4.52 -16.65
N GLU A 137 2.77 -5.84 -16.52
CA GLU A 137 1.61 -6.73 -16.58
C GLU A 137 0.90 -6.85 -15.22
N GLN A 138 1.58 -6.49 -14.12
CA GLN A 138 1.01 -6.52 -12.77
C GLN A 138 0.23 -5.23 -12.47
N THR A 139 -0.73 -5.29 -11.58
CA THR A 139 -1.58 -4.13 -11.24
C THR A 139 -0.75 -2.91 -10.83
N ASP A 140 0.23 -3.05 -9.93
CA ASP A 140 1.04 -1.91 -9.47
C ASP A 140 1.98 -1.37 -10.57
N GLY A 141 2.44 -2.22 -11.47
CA GLY A 141 3.18 -1.79 -12.65
C GLY A 141 2.31 -1.04 -13.66
N MET A 142 1.06 -1.45 -13.82
CA MET A 142 0.07 -0.72 -14.63
C MET A 142 -0.31 0.62 -13.98
N ILE A 143 -0.45 0.67 -12.64
CA ILE A 143 -0.64 1.92 -11.89
C ILE A 143 0.46 2.91 -12.22
N THR A 144 1.71 2.48 -12.17
CA THR A 144 2.87 3.30 -12.54
C THR A 144 2.78 3.80 -13.97
N THR A 145 2.44 2.93 -14.91
CA THR A 145 2.32 3.28 -16.33
C THR A 145 1.23 4.33 -16.57
N GLU A 146 0.06 4.17 -15.95
CA GLU A 146 -1.04 5.14 -16.06
C GLU A 146 -0.71 6.47 -15.36
N ALA A 147 -0.05 6.44 -14.20
CA ALA A 147 0.42 7.63 -13.52
C ALA A 147 1.40 8.43 -14.39
N ILE A 148 2.34 7.77 -15.07
CA ILE A 148 3.27 8.42 -16.01
C ILE A 148 2.52 9.07 -17.18
N LYS A 149 1.51 8.41 -17.75
CA LYS A 149 0.66 9.00 -18.79
C LYS A 149 -0.07 10.24 -18.31
N LEU A 150 -0.63 10.20 -17.08
CA LEU A 150 -1.30 11.37 -16.51
C LEU A 150 -0.32 12.52 -16.27
N MET A 151 0.86 12.28 -15.69
CA MET A 151 1.89 13.33 -15.54
C MET A 151 2.25 13.96 -16.89
N ALA A 152 2.46 13.15 -17.93
CA ALA A 152 2.76 13.64 -19.26
C ALA A 152 1.62 14.52 -19.83
N SER A 153 0.36 14.10 -19.63
CA SER A 153 -0.83 14.82 -20.12
C SER A 153 -1.09 16.14 -19.38
N LYS A 154 -0.55 16.27 -18.15
CA LYS A 154 -0.72 17.48 -17.30
C LYS A 154 0.52 18.37 -17.29
N ARG A 155 1.53 18.06 -18.07
CA ARG A 155 2.73 18.89 -18.21
C ARG A 155 2.34 20.34 -18.55
N GLY A 156 2.90 21.29 -17.81
CA GLY A 156 2.60 22.72 -17.98
C GLY A 156 1.32 23.23 -17.30
N LYS A 157 0.65 22.38 -16.51
CA LYS A 157 -0.49 22.77 -15.67
C LYS A 157 -0.26 22.29 -14.23
N PRO A 158 -0.71 23.05 -13.22
CA PRO A 158 -0.63 22.58 -11.83
C PRO A 158 -1.51 21.35 -11.63
N PHE A 159 -0.96 20.31 -11.01
CA PHE A 159 -1.68 19.07 -10.72
C PHE A 159 -1.36 18.52 -9.36
N PHE A 160 -2.34 17.82 -8.78
CA PHE A 160 -2.21 16.89 -7.66
C PHE A 160 -2.48 15.48 -8.19
N LEU A 161 -1.53 14.56 -8.03
CA LEU A 161 -1.68 13.19 -8.48
C LEU A 161 -1.44 12.21 -7.33
N GLY A 162 -2.50 11.51 -6.92
CA GLY A 162 -2.40 10.39 -6.00
C GLY A 162 -2.02 9.11 -6.76
N VAL A 163 -0.91 8.48 -6.39
CA VAL A 163 -0.49 7.18 -6.92
C VAL A 163 -0.48 6.17 -5.80
N GLY A 164 -1.43 5.25 -5.79
CA GLY A 164 -1.63 4.31 -4.70
C GLY A 164 -1.35 2.87 -5.12
N PHE A 165 -0.28 2.29 -4.57
CA PHE A 165 0.06 0.89 -4.77
C PHE A 165 -0.74 0.00 -3.81
N PHE A 166 -1.01 -1.24 -4.26
CA PHE A 166 -1.64 -2.26 -3.44
C PHE A 166 -0.62 -3.00 -2.58
N ARG A 167 0.59 -3.23 -3.09
CA ARG A 167 1.65 -3.93 -2.35
C ARG A 167 2.34 -2.98 -1.37
N PRO A 168 2.80 -3.49 -0.24
CA PRO A 168 2.91 -4.89 0.22
C PRO A 168 1.67 -5.46 0.96
N HIS A 169 0.44 -5.02 0.69
CA HIS A 169 -0.77 -5.63 1.26
C HIS A 169 -0.91 -7.10 0.83
N THR A 170 -1.40 -7.97 1.70
CA THR A 170 -1.75 -9.35 1.35
C THR A 170 -2.86 -9.41 0.29
N PRO A 171 -2.86 -10.39 -0.60
CA PRO A 171 -1.83 -11.39 -0.86
C PRO A 171 -0.53 -10.76 -1.37
N TYR A 172 0.63 -11.28 -0.95
CA TYR A 172 1.94 -10.80 -1.37
C TYR A 172 2.25 -11.29 -2.79
N VAL A 173 1.91 -10.51 -3.79
CA VAL A 173 2.12 -10.88 -5.20
C VAL A 173 3.14 -9.94 -5.85
N ALA A 174 4.18 -10.52 -6.42
CA ALA A 174 5.19 -9.81 -7.20
C ALA A 174 5.76 -10.73 -8.29
N PRO A 175 6.34 -10.19 -9.38
CA PRO A 175 7.04 -10.99 -10.38
C PRO A 175 8.13 -11.88 -9.76
N LYS A 176 8.29 -13.09 -10.28
CA LYS A 176 9.27 -14.10 -9.81
C LYS A 176 10.68 -13.57 -9.59
N LYS A 177 11.12 -12.62 -10.43
CA LYS A 177 12.46 -12.03 -10.31
C LYS A 177 12.72 -11.38 -8.95
N TYR A 178 11.70 -10.83 -8.30
CA TYR A 178 11.85 -10.22 -6.97
C TYR A 178 11.94 -11.28 -5.86
N PHE A 179 11.24 -12.40 -6.00
CA PHE A 179 11.41 -13.53 -5.09
C PHE A 179 12.82 -14.12 -5.16
N ALA A 180 13.41 -14.17 -6.35
CA ALA A 180 14.78 -14.66 -6.56
C ALA A 180 15.85 -13.79 -5.86
N MET A 181 15.54 -12.51 -5.55
CA MET A 181 16.44 -11.63 -4.78
C MET A 181 16.61 -12.05 -3.31
N TYR A 182 15.69 -12.87 -2.79
CA TYR A 182 15.63 -13.28 -1.39
C TYR A 182 15.65 -14.79 -1.25
N PRO A 183 16.82 -15.44 -1.35
CA PRO A 183 16.90 -16.91 -1.20
C PRO A 183 16.35 -17.36 0.14
N LEU A 184 15.47 -18.35 0.13
CA LEU A 184 14.76 -18.82 1.32
C LEU A 184 15.70 -19.26 2.45
N LYS A 185 16.89 -19.79 2.11
CA LYS A 185 17.93 -20.16 3.08
C LYS A 185 18.44 -18.97 3.91
N ASP A 186 18.32 -17.74 3.37
CA ASP A 186 18.83 -16.53 4.00
C ASP A 186 17.72 -15.78 4.79
N MET A 187 16.47 -16.20 4.64
CA MET A 187 15.35 -15.63 5.40
C MET A 187 15.46 -16.01 6.87
N ARG A 188 15.42 -15.02 7.75
CA ARG A 188 15.42 -15.18 9.20
C ARG A 188 14.16 -14.55 9.77
N LEU A 189 13.42 -15.31 10.57
CA LEU A 189 12.32 -14.75 11.33
C LEU A 189 12.86 -13.80 12.39
N PRO A 190 12.11 -12.77 12.77
CA PRO A 190 12.45 -11.91 13.88
C PRO A 190 12.70 -12.72 15.15
N TYR A 191 13.67 -12.27 15.96
CA TYR A 191 13.96 -12.88 17.24
C TYR A 191 12.91 -12.43 18.26
N ALA A 192 12.20 -13.37 18.83
CA ALA A 192 11.27 -13.17 19.94
C ALA A 192 11.77 -13.95 21.16
N PRO A 193 12.35 -13.29 22.18
CA PRO A 193 12.86 -13.97 23.37
C PRO A 193 11.73 -14.54 24.22
N LYS A 194 12.08 -15.46 25.10
CA LYS A 194 11.13 -15.97 26.09
C LYS A 194 10.67 -14.81 26.99
N GLY A 195 9.35 -14.65 27.14
CA GLY A 195 8.76 -13.55 27.92
C GLY A 195 8.65 -12.22 27.18
N ASP A 196 8.92 -12.19 25.87
CA ASP A 196 8.84 -10.99 25.03
C ASP A 196 7.48 -10.28 25.04
N ARG A 197 6.43 -11.02 25.41
CA ARG A 197 5.04 -10.51 25.48
C ARG A 197 4.58 -10.11 26.88
N ASP A 198 5.42 -10.32 27.92
CA ASP A 198 4.98 -10.21 29.30
C ASP A 198 4.69 -8.74 29.73
N ASP A 199 5.37 -7.78 29.11
CA ASP A 199 5.18 -6.35 29.36
C ASP A 199 4.23 -5.65 28.36
N ILE A 200 3.69 -6.39 27.39
CA ILE A 200 2.77 -5.85 26.39
C ILE A 200 1.33 -5.90 26.91
N PRO A 201 0.61 -4.77 26.97
CA PRO A 201 -0.78 -4.76 27.37
C PRO A 201 -1.66 -5.64 26.48
N THR A 202 -2.57 -6.41 27.06
CA THR A 202 -3.46 -7.33 26.34
C THR A 202 -4.21 -6.65 25.19
N ALA A 203 -4.61 -5.41 25.34
CA ALA A 203 -5.31 -4.63 24.31
C ALA A 203 -4.45 -4.34 23.06
N ALA A 204 -3.13 -4.53 23.13
CA ALA A 204 -2.23 -4.34 22.00
C ALA A 204 -2.16 -5.56 21.07
N PHE A 205 -2.68 -6.71 21.51
CA PHE A 205 -2.68 -7.93 20.69
C PHE A 205 -3.88 -7.98 19.74
N ALA A 206 -3.64 -8.44 18.53
CA ALA A 206 -4.70 -8.62 17.54
C ALA A 206 -5.67 -9.74 17.96
N HIS A 207 -6.97 -9.44 17.97
CA HIS A 207 -8.00 -10.40 18.32
C HIS A 207 -8.12 -11.59 17.35
N ASN A 208 -7.71 -11.39 16.10
CA ASN A 208 -7.81 -12.38 15.04
C ASN A 208 -6.56 -13.26 14.89
N ASN A 209 -5.54 -13.04 15.71
CA ASN A 209 -4.34 -13.87 15.78
C ASN A 209 -4.03 -14.26 17.23
N PRO A 210 -4.82 -15.18 17.81
CA PRO A 210 -4.67 -15.56 19.23
C PRO A 210 -3.44 -16.43 19.52
N VAL A 211 -2.80 -16.98 18.49
CA VAL A 211 -1.66 -17.89 18.61
C VAL A 211 -0.46 -17.38 17.82
N PRO A 212 0.77 -17.62 18.33
CA PRO A 212 1.99 -17.22 17.64
C PRO A 212 2.03 -17.75 16.20
N HIS A 213 2.41 -16.88 15.25
CA HIS A 213 2.57 -17.19 13.83
C HIS A 213 1.38 -17.94 13.21
N TYR A 214 0.15 -17.76 13.70
CA TYR A 214 -1.05 -18.53 13.29
C TYR A 214 -0.87 -20.05 13.39
N SER A 215 0.00 -20.54 14.29
CA SER A 215 0.43 -21.94 14.38
C SER A 215 1.08 -22.50 13.11
N LEU A 216 1.59 -21.66 12.23
CA LEU A 216 2.29 -22.05 11.01
C LEU A 216 3.71 -22.53 11.33
N ASP A 217 4.21 -23.45 10.53
CA ASP A 217 5.59 -23.90 10.62
C ASP A 217 6.59 -22.81 10.18
N GLU A 218 7.82 -22.91 10.65
CA GLU A 218 8.88 -21.94 10.37
C GLU A 218 9.12 -21.75 8.86
N LEU A 219 9.08 -22.82 8.07
CA LEU A 219 9.32 -22.75 6.63
C LEU A 219 8.25 -21.92 5.94
N THR A 220 6.99 -22.09 6.33
CA THR A 220 5.85 -21.31 5.82
C THR A 220 5.98 -19.84 6.20
N CYS A 221 6.35 -19.53 7.45
CA CYS A 221 6.62 -18.17 7.89
C CYS A 221 7.78 -17.51 7.11
N ARG A 222 8.87 -18.24 6.86
CA ARG A 222 10.00 -17.75 6.04
C ARG A 222 9.61 -17.50 4.57
N LYS A 223 8.72 -18.32 4.00
CA LYS A 223 8.16 -18.07 2.66
C LYS A 223 7.29 -16.81 2.62
N ALA A 224 6.48 -16.58 3.65
CA ALA A 224 5.69 -15.36 3.77
C ALA A 224 6.59 -14.11 3.87
N LEU A 225 7.66 -14.18 4.66
CA LEU A 225 8.65 -13.09 4.79
C LEU A 225 9.38 -12.83 3.47
N GLN A 226 9.80 -13.89 2.76
CA GLN A 226 10.36 -13.77 1.41
C GLN A 226 9.41 -13.03 0.46
N ALA A 227 8.14 -13.43 0.47
CA ALA A 227 7.12 -12.84 -0.38
C ALA A 227 6.88 -11.36 -0.04
N TYR A 228 6.86 -11.01 1.24
CA TYR A 228 6.75 -9.62 1.68
C TYR A 228 7.92 -8.77 1.16
N TYR A 229 9.16 -9.22 1.33
CA TYR A 229 10.35 -8.51 0.81
C TYR A 229 10.34 -8.39 -0.71
N ALA A 230 9.88 -9.43 -1.42
CA ALA A 230 9.73 -9.41 -2.86
C ALA A 230 8.76 -8.31 -3.31
N THR A 231 7.62 -8.16 -2.60
CA THR A 231 6.65 -7.10 -2.92
C THR A 231 7.16 -5.70 -2.63
N ILE A 232 7.98 -5.52 -1.59
CA ILE A 232 8.63 -4.23 -1.31
C ILE A 232 9.61 -3.86 -2.43
N SER A 233 10.46 -4.80 -2.87
CA SER A 233 11.37 -4.56 -3.99
C SER A 233 10.64 -4.27 -5.29
N PHE A 234 9.50 -4.91 -5.52
CA PHE A 234 8.64 -4.61 -6.66
C PHE A 234 8.09 -3.17 -6.61
N VAL A 235 7.56 -2.73 -5.47
CA VAL A 235 7.08 -1.35 -5.29
C VAL A 235 8.22 -0.34 -5.41
N ASP A 236 9.38 -0.63 -4.82
CA ASP A 236 10.56 0.23 -4.96
C ASP A 236 10.94 0.46 -6.43
N ALA A 237 10.90 -0.59 -7.26
CA ALA A 237 11.14 -0.46 -8.69
C ALA A 237 10.06 0.41 -9.38
N GLN A 238 8.80 0.34 -8.93
CA GLN A 238 7.75 1.19 -9.47
C GLN A 238 7.93 2.67 -9.07
N VAL A 239 8.36 2.94 -7.83
CA VAL A 239 8.76 4.28 -7.39
C VAL A 239 9.92 4.80 -8.27
N GLY A 240 10.91 3.97 -8.54
CA GLY A 240 12.01 4.31 -9.45
C GLY A 240 11.54 4.73 -10.84
N ARG A 241 10.58 3.99 -11.43
CA ARG A 241 9.97 4.35 -12.72
C ARG A 241 9.27 5.72 -12.68
N LEU A 242 8.56 6.04 -11.60
CA LEU A 242 7.92 7.34 -11.43
C LEU A 242 8.95 8.47 -11.34
N MET A 243 10.00 8.30 -10.56
CA MET A 243 11.06 9.32 -10.41
C MET A 243 11.80 9.57 -11.73
N VAL A 244 12.17 8.53 -12.46
CA VAL A 244 12.77 8.64 -13.81
C VAL A 244 11.82 9.36 -14.78
N ALA A 245 10.50 9.10 -14.68
CA ALA A 245 9.52 9.76 -15.51
C ALA A 245 9.41 11.27 -15.19
N LEU A 246 9.44 11.66 -13.91
CA LEU A 246 9.46 13.07 -13.51
C LEU A 246 10.66 13.81 -14.13
N GLU A 247 11.85 13.24 -14.05
CA GLU A 247 13.07 13.80 -14.66
C GLU A 247 12.92 13.93 -16.18
N ARG A 248 12.55 12.83 -16.86
CA ARG A 248 12.37 12.79 -18.32
C ARG A 248 11.32 13.79 -18.81
N LEU A 249 10.25 14.01 -18.06
CA LEU A 249 9.20 14.96 -18.37
C LEU A 249 9.57 16.41 -17.99
N LYS A 250 10.74 16.62 -17.38
CA LYS A 250 11.18 17.93 -16.84
C LYS A 250 10.19 18.51 -15.83
N LEU A 251 9.70 17.64 -14.94
CA LEU A 251 8.78 18.00 -13.86
C LEU A 251 9.46 17.94 -12.49
N ALA A 252 10.64 17.33 -12.36
CA ALA A 252 11.31 17.08 -11.09
C ALA A 252 11.55 18.35 -10.28
N ASP A 253 12.02 19.42 -10.93
CA ASP A 253 12.36 20.70 -10.28
C ASP A 253 11.13 21.49 -9.77
N ASN A 254 9.94 21.13 -10.25
CA ASN A 254 8.68 21.84 -9.94
C ASN A 254 7.58 20.89 -9.45
N THR A 255 7.98 19.80 -8.81
CA THR A 255 7.03 18.82 -8.24
C THR A 255 7.50 18.39 -6.84
N ILE A 256 6.64 18.59 -5.85
CA ILE A 256 6.85 18.02 -4.52
C ILE A 256 6.40 16.57 -4.57
N VAL A 257 7.31 15.65 -4.23
CA VAL A 257 7.02 14.22 -4.13
C VAL A 257 6.89 13.86 -2.65
N VAL A 258 5.74 13.31 -2.28
CA VAL A 258 5.49 12.81 -0.91
C VAL A 258 5.25 11.31 -0.99
N LEU A 259 6.06 10.53 -0.28
CA LEU A 259 5.91 9.08 -0.13
C LEU A 259 5.57 8.76 1.32
N TRP A 260 4.52 7.96 1.53
CA TRP A 260 4.10 7.53 2.86
C TRP A 260 3.42 6.16 2.79
N SER A 261 3.37 5.47 3.93
CA SER A 261 2.57 4.25 4.13
C SER A 261 1.41 4.55 5.08
N ASP A 262 0.26 3.91 4.87
CA ASP A 262 -0.89 4.04 5.77
C ASP A 262 -0.63 3.39 7.14
N HIS A 263 -0.04 2.22 7.17
CA HIS A 263 0.43 1.47 8.34
C HIS A 263 1.43 0.40 7.91
N GLY A 264 1.85 -0.44 8.81
CA GLY A 264 2.75 -1.57 8.55
C GLY A 264 2.20 -2.89 9.08
N TYR A 265 3.07 -3.90 9.12
CA TYR A 265 2.84 -5.21 9.71
C TYR A 265 3.96 -5.55 10.69
N HIS A 266 3.63 -6.31 11.71
CA HIS A 266 4.60 -7.17 12.39
C HIS A 266 4.86 -8.39 11.50
N LEU A 267 6.12 -8.72 11.31
CA LEU A 267 6.55 -9.83 10.44
C LEU A 267 7.01 -11.05 11.25
N GLY A 268 6.47 -11.18 12.45
CA GLY A 268 6.81 -12.21 13.43
C GLY A 268 7.45 -11.65 14.70
N GLU A 269 7.64 -10.32 14.80
CA GLU A 269 8.01 -9.64 16.04
C GLU A 269 6.87 -9.85 17.06
N HIS A 270 7.27 -10.16 18.31
CA HIS A 270 6.35 -10.43 19.43
C HIS A 270 5.41 -11.66 19.20
N ASN A 271 5.73 -12.51 18.21
CA ASN A 271 5.02 -13.76 17.85
C ASN A 271 3.58 -13.58 17.40
#